data_1f5988e92ca5223d286f683a528d2857
#
_entry.id   1f5988e92ca5223d286f683a528d2857
#
_cell.length_a   1.000
_cell.length_b   1.000
_cell.length_c   1.000
_cell.angle_alpha   90.00
_cell.angle_beta   90.00
_cell.angle_gamma   90.00
#
_symmetry.space_group_name_H-M   'P 1'
#
loop_
_entity.id
_entity.type
_entity.pdbx_description
1 polymer ?
#
loop_
_entity_poly.entity_id
_entity_poly.type
_entity_poly.pdbx_seq_one_letter_code
_entity_poly.pdbx_strand_id
1 'polypeptide(L)'
;MGQNVDLRVLRAEEFAPFRQRNIARYAQELLFARATDTQEHALTEAQGALDEMLPQGADTPRNYLLAAESGGETVGELWCDTTEPETVFINDFFVYPACRRHGWGKAMLRAVEELAAAQSFEQVVTHVYHTNRIALEMFEAAGFTQVGPPKGGNIFLRKRY
;
A
#
# COMPACT_ATOMS: atom_id res chain seq x y z
N MET A 1 -20.84 14.67 4.64
CA MET A 1 -19.42 15.06 4.54
C MET A 1 -18.54 13.82 4.50
N GLY A 2 -17.53 13.81 3.66
CA GLY A 2 -16.61 12.69 3.56
C GLY A 2 -15.65 12.61 4.75
N GLN A 3 -15.13 11.42 5.00
CA GLN A 3 -14.04 11.22 5.96
C GLN A 3 -12.78 11.94 5.48
N ASN A 4 -12.04 12.51 6.40
CA ASN A 4 -10.74 13.12 6.15
C ASN A 4 -9.65 12.39 6.92
N VAL A 5 -8.54 12.14 6.25
CA VAL A 5 -7.34 11.61 6.88
C VAL A 5 -6.14 12.49 6.59
N ASP A 6 -5.24 12.54 7.55
CA ASP A 6 -3.92 13.11 7.37
C ASP A 6 -2.90 11.98 7.26
N LEU A 7 -1.99 12.09 6.31
CA LEU A 7 -0.91 11.13 6.14
C LEU A 7 0.33 11.65 6.87
N ARG A 8 0.86 10.82 7.74
CA ARG A 8 2.00 11.14 8.58
C ARG A 8 3.09 10.09 8.40
N VAL A 9 4.34 10.52 8.23
CA VAL A 9 5.47 9.59 8.21
C VAL A 9 5.55 8.85 9.54
N LEU A 10 5.81 7.55 9.50
CA LEU A 10 5.96 6.73 10.70
C LEU A 10 7.09 7.26 11.58
N ARG A 11 6.87 7.25 12.89
CA ARG A 11 7.93 7.48 13.87
C ARG A 11 8.87 6.28 13.91
N ALA A 12 10.09 6.48 14.40
CA ALA A 12 11.11 5.42 14.44
C ALA A 12 10.61 4.16 15.15
N GLU A 13 9.91 4.32 16.27
CA GLU A 13 9.37 3.21 17.05
C GLU A 13 8.20 2.48 16.37
N GLU A 14 7.60 3.08 15.36
CA GLU A 14 6.50 2.48 14.62
C GLU A 14 6.96 1.56 13.48
N PHE A 15 8.24 1.63 13.10
CA PHE A 15 8.74 0.85 11.96
C PHE A 15 8.72 -0.65 12.21
N ALA A 16 9.21 -1.13 13.36
CA ALA A 16 9.25 -2.55 13.66
C ALA A 16 7.85 -3.20 13.64
N PRO A 17 6.82 -2.63 14.28
CA PRO A 17 5.46 -3.14 14.15
C PRO A 17 4.92 -3.09 12.71
N PHE A 18 5.18 -2.03 11.98
CA PHE A 18 4.82 -1.93 10.55
C PHE A 18 5.45 -3.07 9.74
N ARG A 19 6.75 -3.29 9.92
CA ARG A 19 7.48 -4.35 9.23
C ARG A 19 6.87 -5.72 9.52
N GLN A 20 6.56 -6.02 10.77
CA GLN A 20 5.93 -7.28 11.14
C GLN A 20 4.56 -7.47 10.47
N ARG A 21 3.72 -6.45 10.49
CA ARG A 21 2.40 -6.52 9.85
C ARG A 21 2.51 -6.71 8.35
N ASN A 22 3.42 -5.99 7.70
CA ASN A 22 3.62 -6.07 6.26
C ASN A 22 4.12 -7.47 5.85
N ILE A 23 5.09 -8.01 6.57
CA ILE A 23 5.60 -9.37 6.34
C ILE A 23 4.48 -10.40 6.49
N ALA A 24 3.68 -10.29 7.54
CA ALA A 24 2.59 -11.24 7.78
C ALA A 24 1.54 -11.20 6.65
N ARG A 25 1.18 -10.00 6.18
CA ARG A 25 0.25 -9.85 5.06
C ARG A 25 0.80 -10.44 3.76
N TYR A 26 2.04 -10.13 3.44
CA TYR A 26 2.67 -10.63 2.22
C TYR A 26 2.85 -12.15 2.26
N ALA A 27 3.23 -12.70 3.41
CA ALA A 27 3.32 -14.15 3.59
C ALA A 27 1.97 -14.83 3.34
N GLN A 28 0.87 -14.24 3.82
CA GLN A 28 -0.47 -14.76 3.54
C GLN A 28 -0.82 -14.71 2.05
N GLU A 29 -0.44 -13.66 1.36
CA GLU A 29 -0.63 -13.56 -0.09
C GLU A 29 0.14 -14.66 -0.83
N LEU A 30 1.38 -14.91 -0.44
CA LEU A 30 2.19 -15.97 -1.02
C LEU A 30 1.57 -17.35 -0.81
N LEU A 31 1.07 -17.64 0.39
CA LEU A 31 0.37 -18.90 0.67
C LEU A 31 -0.92 -19.02 -0.13
N PHE A 32 -1.70 -17.96 -0.19
CA PHE A 32 -2.96 -17.94 -0.93
C PHE A 32 -2.73 -18.14 -2.42
N ALA A 33 -1.69 -17.51 -2.96
CA ALA A 33 -1.31 -17.64 -4.37
C ALA A 33 -0.61 -18.98 -4.68
N ARG A 34 -0.38 -19.81 -3.66
CA ARG A 34 0.38 -21.06 -3.78
C ARG A 34 1.79 -20.87 -4.36
N ALA A 35 2.36 -19.70 -4.13
CA ALA A 35 3.74 -19.39 -4.51
C ALA A 35 4.73 -20.13 -3.61
N THR A 36 4.27 -20.53 -2.45
CA THR A 36 4.99 -21.39 -1.48
C THR A 36 4.00 -22.31 -0.80
N ASP A 37 4.46 -23.43 -0.30
CA ASP A 37 3.62 -24.49 0.28
C ASP A 37 3.65 -24.52 1.81
N THR A 38 4.54 -23.76 2.46
CA THR A 38 4.63 -23.71 3.92
C THR A 38 4.63 -22.29 4.44
N GLN A 39 4.09 -22.11 5.65
CA GLN A 39 4.08 -20.82 6.32
C GLN A 39 5.50 -20.32 6.61
N GLU A 40 6.41 -21.22 6.98
CA GLU A 40 7.82 -20.86 7.24
C GLU A 40 8.49 -20.30 5.99
N HIS A 41 8.33 -20.95 4.83
CA HIS A 41 8.86 -20.46 3.57
C HIS A 41 8.22 -19.12 3.18
N ALA A 42 6.92 -18.98 3.38
CA ALA A 42 6.21 -17.74 3.07
C ALA A 42 6.74 -16.56 3.90
N LEU A 43 6.96 -16.77 5.20
CA LEU A 43 7.51 -15.75 6.09
C LEU A 43 8.94 -15.39 5.70
N THR A 44 9.78 -16.40 5.41
CA THR A 44 11.16 -16.17 4.99
C THR A 44 11.22 -15.38 3.68
N GLU A 45 10.41 -15.74 2.70
CA GLU A 45 10.35 -15.04 1.42
C GLU A 45 9.83 -13.63 1.57
N ALA A 46 8.76 -13.43 2.34
CA ALA A 46 8.19 -12.11 2.59
C ALA A 46 9.18 -11.20 3.31
N GLN A 47 9.89 -11.72 4.30
CA GLN A 47 10.92 -11.00 5.03
C GLN A 47 12.07 -10.58 4.11
N GLY A 48 12.56 -11.51 3.29
CA GLY A 48 13.63 -11.24 2.33
C GLY A 48 13.24 -10.19 1.31
N ALA A 49 12.03 -10.27 0.78
CA ALA A 49 11.52 -9.30 -0.19
C ALA A 49 11.42 -7.90 0.41
N LEU A 50 10.91 -7.78 1.63
CA LEU A 50 10.80 -6.49 2.29
C LEU A 50 12.17 -5.90 2.60
N ASP A 51 13.10 -6.70 3.10
CA ASP A 51 14.45 -6.25 3.42
C ASP A 51 15.22 -5.83 2.16
N GLU A 52 14.96 -6.46 1.02
CA GLU A 52 15.52 -6.07 -0.27
C GLU A 52 14.95 -4.72 -0.74
N MET A 53 13.66 -4.49 -0.59
CA MET A 53 13.00 -3.25 -0.98
C MET A 53 13.29 -2.09 -0.02
N LEU A 54 13.47 -2.38 1.26
CA LEU A 54 13.77 -1.40 2.30
C LEU A 54 15.10 -1.69 2.97
N PRO A 55 16.23 -1.61 2.24
CA PRO A 55 17.55 -1.97 2.79
C PRO A 55 18.02 -1.06 3.92
N GLN A 56 17.44 0.12 4.06
CA GLN A 56 17.72 1.05 5.15
C GLN A 56 16.49 1.24 6.05
N GLY A 57 15.56 0.28 6.04
CA GLY A 57 14.33 0.35 6.82
C GLY A 57 13.50 1.59 6.46
N ALA A 58 13.02 2.29 7.48
CA ALA A 58 12.23 3.50 7.28
C ALA A 58 12.98 4.65 6.60
N ASP A 59 14.32 4.60 6.61
CA ASP A 59 15.18 5.63 6.00
C ASP A 59 15.58 5.31 4.56
N THR A 60 15.00 4.28 3.97
CA THR A 60 15.27 3.93 2.56
C THR A 60 14.86 5.09 1.64
N PRO A 61 15.77 5.62 0.81
CA PRO A 61 15.46 6.76 -0.04
C PRO A 61 14.25 6.52 -0.93
N ARG A 62 13.44 7.56 -1.12
CA ARG A 62 12.26 7.57 -1.97
C ARG A 62 11.17 6.57 -1.56
N ASN A 63 11.22 6.07 -0.34
CA ASN A 63 10.19 5.24 0.26
C ASN A 63 9.55 5.98 1.42
N TYR A 64 8.23 5.96 1.47
CA TYR A 64 7.44 6.69 2.44
C TYR A 64 6.50 5.70 3.14
N LEU A 65 6.79 5.45 4.41
CA LEU A 65 5.96 4.62 5.26
C LEU A 65 5.06 5.58 6.07
N LEU A 66 3.77 5.48 5.86
CA LEU A 66 2.82 6.48 6.32
C LEU A 66 1.74 5.87 7.21
N ALA A 67 1.41 6.58 8.27
CA ALA A 67 0.20 6.33 9.05
C ALA A 67 -0.91 7.25 8.54
N ALA A 68 -2.09 6.71 8.39
CA ALA A 68 -3.29 7.48 8.07
C ALA A 68 -4.04 7.76 9.37
N GLU A 69 -4.17 9.03 9.72
CA GLU A 69 -4.78 9.46 10.97
C GLU A 69 -6.03 10.29 10.74
N SER A 70 -6.99 10.13 11.65
CA SER A 70 -8.16 10.98 11.72
C SER A 70 -8.53 11.19 13.18
N GLY A 71 -8.63 12.45 13.57
CA GLY A 71 -8.96 12.78 14.96
C GLY A 71 -7.98 12.24 15.99
N GLY A 72 -6.70 12.11 15.64
CA GLY A 72 -5.66 11.58 16.53
C GLY A 72 -5.59 10.05 16.57
N GLU A 73 -6.46 9.35 15.86
CA GLU A 73 -6.45 7.88 15.77
C GLU A 73 -5.91 7.41 14.42
N THR A 74 -5.10 6.36 14.43
CA THR A 74 -4.60 5.73 13.22
C THR A 74 -5.65 4.76 12.69
N VAL A 75 -6.09 4.98 11.44
CA VAL A 75 -7.12 4.16 10.78
C VAL A 75 -6.53 3.18 9.78
N GLY A 76 -5.29 3.39 9.37
CA GLY A 76 -4.62 2.53 8.40
C GLY A 76 -3.16 2.94 8.20
N GLU A 77 -2.52 2.25 7.27
CA GLU A 77 -1.13 2.49 6.93
C GLU A 77 -0.88 2.31 5.44
N LEU A 78 0.13 2.98 4.95
CA LEU A 78 0.51 3.03 3.55
C LEU A 78 2.02 2.90 3.39
N TRP A 79 2.42 2.29 2.29
CA TRP A 79 3.81 2.33 1.86
C TRP A 79 3.82 2.76 0.39
N CYS A 80 4.38 3.93 0.14
CA CYS A 80 4.52 4.49 -1.19
C CYS A 80 5.99 4.66 -1.54
N ASP A 81 6.32 4.61 -2.82
CA ASP A 81 7.64 5.00 -3.28
C ASP A 81 7.54 5.92 -4.50
N THR A 82 8.61 6.66 -4.74
CA THR A 82 8.75 7.58 -5.87
C THR A 82 10.01 7.25 -6.68
N THR A 83 10.35 5.96 -6.78
CA THR A 83 11.54 5.50 -7.49
C THR A 83 11.43 5.66 -9.00
N GLU A 84 10.22 5.51 -9.55
CA GLU A 84 9.95 5.80 -10.95
C GLU A 84 9.68 7.29 -11.13
N PRO A 85 10.25 7.93 -12.17
CA PRO A 85 10.02 9.35 -12.42
C PRO A 85 8.54 9.69 -12.53
N GLU A 86 8.16 10.82 -11.96
CA GLU A 86 6.81 11.39 -12.05
C GLU A 86 5.69 10.48 -11.52
N THR A 87 6.06 9.42 -10.81
CA THR A 87 5.13 8.37 -10.36
C THR A 87 5.18 8.20 -8.85
N VAL A 88 4.00 8.13 -8.23
CA VAL A 88 3.84 7.59 -6.89
C VAL A 88 3.35 6.15 -7.03
N PHE A 89 4.12 5.19 -6.53
CA PHE A 89 3.74 3.79 -6.51
C PHE A 89 3.28 3.42 -5.10
N ILE A 90 2.08 2.85 -4.98
CA ILE A 90 1.55 2.35 -3.71
C ILE A 90 1.93 0.86 -3.61
N ASN A 91 2.88 0.55 -2.72
CA ASN A 91 3.33 -0.82 -2.46
C ASN A 91 2.41 -1.56 -1.50
N ASP A 92 1.89 -0.86 -0.49
CA ASP A 92 0.98 -1.42 0.50
C ASP A 92 -0.06 -0.38 0.89
N PHE A 93 -1.30 -0.85 1.02
CA PHE A 93 -2.45 -0.01 1.35
C PHE A 93 -3.34 -0.83 2.28
N PHE A 94 -3.41 -0.42 3.54
CA PHE A 94 -4.07 -1.23 4.54
C PHE A 94 -4.92 -0.39 5.48
N VAL A 95 -6.22 -0.68 5.49
CA VAL A 95 -7.17 -0.13 6.47
C VAL A 95 -7.26 -1.12 7.62
N TYR A 96 -7.05 -0.67 8.84
CA TYR A 96 -7.13 -1.54 10.01
C TYR A 96 -8.50 -2.20 10.09
N PRO A 97 -8.57 -3.52 10.43
CA PRO A 97 -9.82 -4.25 10.42
C PRO A 97 -10.95 -3.58 11.20
N ALA A 98 -10.65 -3.01 12.37
CA ALA A 98 -11.64 -2.31 13.19
C ALA A 98 -12.17 -1.02 12.55
N CYS A 99 -11.47 -0.49 11.54
CA CYS A 99 -11.82 0.76 10.87
C CYS A 99 -12.49 0.56 9.51
N ARG A 100 -12.65 -0.68 9.07
CA ARG A 100 -13.21 -1.00 7.76
C ARG A 100 -14.71 -0.68 7.67
N ARG A 101 -15.19 -0.49 6.43
CA ARG A 101 -16.59 -0.20 6.09
C ARG A 101 -17.09 1.15 6.59
N HIS A 102 -16.16 2.10 6.81
CA HIS A 102 -16.50 3.46 7.23
C HIS A 102 -15.99 4.52 6.23
N GLY A 103 -15.53 4.10 5.05
CA GLY A 103 -15.03 5.01 4.01
C GLY A 103 -13.58 5.44 4.18
N TRP A 104 -12.83 4.87 5.11
CA TRP A 104 -11.43 5.23 5.34
C TRP A 104 -10.51 4.90 4.18
N GLY A 105 -10.74 3.78 3.48
CA GLY A 105 -9.97 3.44 2.29
C GLY A 105 -10.04 4.51 1.21
N LYS A 106 -11.24 5.00 0.92
CA LYS A 106 -11.44 6.08 -0.04
C LYS A 106 -10.77 7.38 0.41
N ALA A 107 -10.87 7.69 1.71
CA ALA A 107 -10.23 8.87 2.28
C ALA A 107 -8.70 8.80 2.20
N MET A 108 -8.13 7.63 2.51
CA MET A 108 -6.69 7.39 2.38
C MET A 108 -6.21 7.54 0.93
N LEU A 109 -6.93 6.96 -0.01
CA LEU A 109 -6.58 7.07 -1.43
C LEU A 109 -6.65 8.52 -1.91
N ARG A 110 -7.69 9.26 -1.52
CA ARG A 110 -7.81 10.67 -1.83
C ARG A 110 -6.62 11.47 -1.29
N ALA A 111 -6.21 11.19 -0.05
CA ALA A 111 -5.06 11.86 0.55
C ALA A 111 -3.76 11.60 -0.22
N VAL A 112 -3.54 10.37 -0.71
CA VAL A 112 -2.39 10.04 -1.58
C VAL A 112 -2.46 10.82 -2.89
N GLU A 113 -3.63 10.87 -3.53
CA GLU A 113 -3.82 11.58 -4.79
C GLU A 113 -3.59 13.09 -4.62
N GLU A 114 -4.07 13.68 -3.53
CA GLU A 114 -3.86 15.09 -3.23
C GLU A 114 -2.39 15.41 -3.01
N LEU A 115 -1.66 14.55 -2.29
CA LEU A 115 -0.22 14.70 -2.10
C LEU A 115 0.54 14.57 -3.42
N ALA A 116 0.19 13.60 -4.25
CA ALA A 116 0.81 13.41 -5.55
C ALA A 116 0.63 14.63 -6.44
N ALA A 117 -0.59 15.15 -6.51
CA ALA A 117 -0.90 16.34 -7.27
C ALA A 117 -0.17 17.58 -6.75
N ALA A 118 -0.15 17.78 -5.42
CA ALA A 118 0.52 18.91 -4.80
C ALA A 118 2.02 18.93 -5.07
N GLN A 119 2.65 17.78 -5.27
CA GLN A 119 4.07 17.65 -5.57
C GLN A 119 4.36 17.43 -7.07
N SER A 120 3.36 17.64 -7.91
CA SER A 120 3.48 17.58 -9.37
C SER A 120 3.85 16.20 -9.92
N PHE A 121 3.47 15.14 -9.23
CA PHE A 121 3.52 13.80 -9.81
C PHE A 121 2.43 13.65 -10.87
N GLU A 122 2.73 12.96 -11.95
CA GLU A 122 1.82 12.83 -13.09
C GLU A 122 0.88 11.63 -12.97
N GLN A 123 1.24 10.65 -12.14
CA GLN A 123 0.44 9.45 -11.99
C GLN A 123 0.63 8.78 -10.64
N VAL A 124 -0.40 8.03 -10.25
CA VAL A 124 -0.35 7.08 -9.13
C VAL A 124 -0.56 5.69 -9.72
N VAL A 125 0.30 4.75 -9.32
CA VAL A 125 0.27 3.35 -9.76
C VAL A 125 0.19 2.46 -8.53
N THR A 126 -0.51 1.36 -8.64
CA THR A 126 -0.57 0.34 -7.59
C THR A 126 -0.71 -1.05 -8.20
N HIS A 127 -0.56 -2.06 -7.37
CA HIS A 127 -0.88 -3.42 -7.74
C HIS A 127 -1.85 -4.02 -6.73
N VAL A 128 -2.77 -4.83 -7.21
CA VAL A 128 -3.78 -5.49 -6.39
C VAL A 128 -3.85 -6.95 -6.82
N TYR A 129 -3.84 -7.86 -5.85
CA TYR A 129 -4.02 -9.27 -6.18
C TYR A 129 -5.42 -9.52 -6.74
N HIS A 130 -5.52 -10.34 -7.80
CA HIS A 130 -6.76 -10.47 -8.59
C HIS A 130 -7.99 -10.94 -7.79
N THR A 131 -7.78 -11.59 -6.65
CA THR A 131 -8.87 -12.03 -5.78
C THR A 131 -9.34 -10.96 -4.79
N ASN A 132 -8.59 -9.87 -4.65
CA ASN A 132 -8.96 -8.77 -3.76
C ASN A 132 -9.96 -7.84 -4.44
N ARG A 133 -11.21 -8.31 -4.56
CA ARG A 133 -12.28 -7.60 -5.27
C ARG A 133 -12.61 -6.26 -4.65
N ILE A 134 -12.57 -6.18 -3.33
CA ILE A 134 -12.88 -4.94 -2.59
C ILE A 134 -11.90 -3.84 -2.97
N ALA A 135 -10.60 -4.15 -2.99
CA ALA A 135 -9.58 -3.18 -3.39
C ALA A 135 -9.70 -2.81 -4.87
N LEU A 136 -9.89 -3.80 -5.75
CA LEU A 136 -10.07 -3.54 -7.18
C LEU A 136 -11.24 -2.58 -7.43
N GLU A 137 -12.40 -2.83 -6.82
CA GLU A 137 -13.57 -1.98 -6.96
C GLU A 137 -13.31 -0.56 -6.42
N MET A 138 -12.60 -0.44 -5.32
CA MET A 138 -12.26 0.86 -4.73
C MET A 138 -11.38 1.69 -5.67
N PHE A 139 -10.32 1.09 -6.21
CA PHE A 139 -9.43 1.78 -7.13
C PHE A 139 -10.12 2.12 -8.46
N GLU A 140 -10.90 1.20 -9.00
CA GLU A 140 -11.68 1.45 -10.23
C GLU A 140 -12.70 2.57 -10.04
N ALA A 141 -13.40 2.58 -8.91
CA ALA A 141 -14.35 3.65 -8.57
C ALA A 141 -13.65 5.01 -8.43
N ALA A 142 -12.38 5.04 -8.06
CA ALA A 142 -11.57 6.25 -7.98
C ALA A 142 -10.99 6.68 -9.34
N GLY A 143 -11.23 5.93 -10.41
CA GLY A 143 -10.78 6.26 -11.76
C GLY A 143 -9.49 5.59 -12.19
N PHE A 144 -9.01 4.61 -11.43
CA PHE A 144 -7.85 3.82 -11.83
C PHE A 144 -8.23 2.82 -12.93
N THR A 145 -7.33 2.58 -13.86
CA THR A 145 -7.51 1.63 -14.96
C THR A 145 -6.38 0.60 -14.98
N GLN A 146 -6.69 -0.59 -15.43
CA GLN A 146 -5.71 -1.67 -15.54
C GLN A 146 -4.66 -1.33 -16.60
N VAL A 147 -3.39 -1.63 -16.27
CA VAL A 147 -2.24 -1.44 -17.16
C VAL A 147 -1.64 -2.81 -17.48
N GLY A 148 -1.78 -3.23 -18.73
CA GLY A 148 -1.24 -4.50 -19.18
C GLY A 148 -1.95 -5.73 -18.61
N PRO A 149 -1.45 -6.94 -18.95
CA PRO A 149 -2.01 -8.17 -18.39
C PRO A 149 -1.57 -8.37 -16.95
N PRO A 150 -2.33 -9.18 -16.15
CA PRO A 150 -1.89 -9.54 -14.82
C PRO A 150 -0.52 -10.21 -14.81
N LYS A 151 0.27 -9.96 -13.78
CA LYS A 151 1.60 -10.56 -13.58
C LYS A 151 1.67 -11.19 -12.20
N GLY A 152 1.95 -12.50 -12.14
CA GLY A 152 2.03 -13.23 -10.87
C GLY A 152 0.76 -13.12 -10.03
N GLY A 153 -0.40 -13.01 -10.68
CA GLY A 153 -1.69 -12.83 -10.00
C GLY A 153 -2.00 -11.38 -9.62
N ASN A 154 -1.07 -10.45 -9.80
CA ASN A 154 -1.27 -9.03 -9.52
C ASN A 154 -1.81 -8.29 -10.73
N ILE A 155 -2.81 -7.45 -10.50
CA ILE A 155 -3.35 -6.52 -11.47
C ILE A 155 -2.73 -5.16 -11.18
N PHE A 156 -2.08 -4.56 -12.19
CA PHE A 156 -1.51 -3.22 -12.06
C PHE A 156 -2.54 -2.19 -12.49
N LEU A 157 -2.73 -1.19 -11.66
CA LEU A 157 -3.70 -0.12 -11.86
C LEU A 157 -3.00 1.23 -11.86
N ARG A 158 -3.50 2.15 -12.69
CA ARG A 158 -2.91 3.49 -12.82
C ARG A 158 -4.01 4.54 -12.98
N LYS A 159 -3.74 5.71 -12.39
CA LYS A 159 -4.50 6.93 -12.66
C LYS A 159 -3.53 8.05 -13.00
N ARG A 160 -3.77 8.73 -14.11
CA ARG A 160 -3.00 9.90 -14.55
C ARG A 160 -3.75 11.19 -14.21
N TYR A 161 -2.98 12.26 -14.00
CA TYR A 161 -3.51 13.58 -13.67
C TYR A 161 -3.16 14.61 -14.74
#